data_6fe23a6465ce8af36c2fe69885d8548e
#
_entry.id   6fe23a6465ce8af36c2fe69885d8548e
#
_cell.length_a   1.000
_cell.length_b   1.000
_cell.length_c   1.000
_cell.angle_alpha   90.00
_cell.angle_beta   90.00
_cell.angle_gamma   90.00
#
_symmetry.space_group_name_H-M   'P 1'
#
loop_
_entity.id
_entity.type
_entity.pdbx_description
1 polymer ?
#
loop_
_entity_poly.entity_id
_entity_poly.type
_entity_poly.pdbx_seq_one_letter_code
_entity_poly.pdbx_strand_id
1 'polypeptide(L)'
;MKTRATSPKDNAEDQLAGCIEKFTPEMAKAIRAVRAALRKRLPAANELVYDNYNFFVIGYSSTLRPSNCFAQLVADAHGIRLAFYYGSRLPDPAGILLGSGKQNRFIRLASARDLSKPEVEALIRAAVAQGKVPLPATGRGTLVIRSISAKQRPRRVTAKPARRR
;
A
#
# COMPACT_ATOMS: atom_id res chain seq x y z
N MET A 1 27.65 -13.09 24.66
CA MET A 1 26.62 -12.91 23.59
C MET A 1 26.80 -11.53 23.00
N LYS A 2 27.22 -11.44 21.75
CA LYS A 2 27.28 -10.14 21.03
C LYS A 2 25.87 -9.83 20.52
N THR A 3 25.22 -8.89 21.15
CA THR A 3 23.96 -8.28 20.62
C THR A 3 24.31 -7.58 19.31
N ARG A 4 23.83 -8.14 18.19
CA ARG A 4 23.94 -7.52 16.87
C ARG A 4 23.11 -6.23 16.90
N ALA A 5 23.75 -5.09 16.81
CA ALA A 5 23.03 -3.82 16.68
C ALA A 5 22.17 -3.87 15.40
N THR A 6 20.86 -3.79 15.57
CA THR A 6 19.90 -3.78 14.47
C THR A 6 20.07 -2.47 13.70
N SER A 7 20.24 -2.54 12.39
CA SER A 7 20.32 -1.33 11.57
C SER A 7 18.95 -0.60 11.55
N PRO A 8 18.89 0.72 11.31
CA PRO A 8 17.63 1.42 11.19
C PRO A 8 16.70 0.82 10.12
N LYS A 9 17.28 0.23 9.07
CA LYS A 9 16.55 -0.46 8.01
C LYS A 9 15.91 -1.77 8.48
N ASP A 10 16.65 -2.56 9.26
CA ASP A 10 16.14 -3.80 9.85
C ASP A 10 14.97 -3.50 10.80
N ASN A 11 15.08 -2.42 11.57
CA ASN A 11 14.01 -1.97 12.47
C ASN A 11 12.72 -1.55 11.70
N ALA A 12 12.83 -0.88 10.56
CA ALA A 12 11.67 -0.50 9.75
C ALA A 12 10.96 -1.72 9.15
N GLU A 13 11.70 -2.70 8.64
CA GLU A 13 11.12 -3.96 8.15
C GLU A 13 10.44 -4.76 9.26
N ASP A 14 11.02 -4.81 10.46
CA ASP A 14 10.43 -5.47 11.63
C ASP A 14 9.13 -4.79 12.06
N GLN A 15 9.10 -3.46 12.09
CA GLN A 15 7.88 -2.70 12.39
C GLN A 15 6.79 -2.93 11.33
N LEU A 16 7.16 -2.94 10.06
CA LEU A 16 6.25 -3.26 8.97
C LEU A 16 5.67 -4.67 9.11
N ALA A 17 6.52 -5.65 9.40
CA ALA A 17 6.08 -7.03 9.65
C ALA A 17 5.07 -7.09 10.78
N GLY A 18 5.30 -6.39 11.88
CA GLY A 18 4.37 -6.29 13.01
C GLY A 18 3.01 -5.71 12.64
N CYS A 19 2.98 -4.69 11.76
CA CYS A 19 1.73 -4.13 11.25
C CYS A 19 0.95 -5.17 10.41
N ILE A 20 1.64 -5.89 9.54
CA ILE A 20 1.03 -6.90 8.66
C ILE A 20 0.52 -8.11 9.44
N GLU A 21 1.20 -8.52 10.49
CA GLU A 21 0.81 -9.65 11.34
C GLU A 21 -0.50 -9.44 12.11
N LYS A 22 -1.00 -8.22 12.21
CA LYS A 22 -2.31 -7.92 12.77
C LYS A 22 -3.46 -8.47 11.91
N PHE A 23 -3.23 -8.71 10.63
CA PHE A 23 -4.20 -9.31 9.71
C PHE A 23 -4.28 -10.82 9.86
N THR A 24 -5.30 -11.45 9.24
CA THR A 24 -5.33 -12.91 9.14
C THR A 24 -4.11 -13.41 8.36
N PRO A 25 -3.68 -14.68 8.57
CA PRO A 25 -2.55 -15.23 7.81
C PRO A 25 -2.72 -15.12 6.29
N GLU A 26 -3.93 -15.34 5.78
CA GLU A 26 -4.25 -15.23 4.34
C GLU A 26 -4.11 -13.79 3.86
N MET A 27 -4.66 -12.84 4.60
CA MET A 27 -4.58 -11.41 4.25
C MET A 27 -3.14 -10.91 4.36
N ALA A 28 -2.41 -11.30 5.39
CA ALA A 28 -1.01 -10.96 5.57
C ALA A 28 -0.15 -11.47 4.40
N LYS A 29 -0.38 -12.71 3.95
CA LYS A 29 0.28 -13.27 2.76
C LYS A 29 -0.04 -12.47 1.51
N ALA A 30 -1.31 -12.11 1.31
CA ALA A 30 -1.74 -11.32 0.16
C ALA A 30 -1.13 -9.91 0.17
N ILE A 31 -1.07 -9.23 1.32
CA ILE A 31 -0.42 -7.93 1.47
C ILE A 31 1.06 -8.01 1.09
N ARG A 32 1.77 -9.02 1.58
CA ARG A 32 3.19 -9.23 1.24
C ARG A 32 3.40 -9.48 -0.24
N ALA A 33 2.52 -10.26 -0.87
CA ALA A 33 2.59 -10.56 -2.30
C ALA A 33 2.33 -9.29 -3.15
N VAL A 34 1.34 -8.49 -2.80
CA VAL A 34 1.06 -7.21 -3.49
C VAL A 34 2.22 -6.24 -3.31
N ARG A 35 2.76 -6.11 -2.09
CA ARG A 35 3.95 -5.29 -1.83
C ARG A 35 5.13 -5.72 -2.68
N ALA A 36 5.44 -7.01 -2.72
CA ALA A 36 6.54 -7.54 -3.51
C ALA A 36 6.38 -7.24 -4.99
N ALA A 37 5.17 -7.40 -5.53
CA ALA A 37 4.86 -7.10 -6.92
C ALA A 37 4.97 -5.61 -7.25
N LEU A 38 4.57 -4.72 -6.34
CA LEU A 38 4.73 -3.27 -6.51
C LEU A 38 6.21 -2.85 -6.43
N ARG A 39 6.98 -3.39 -5.50
CA ARG A 39 8.42 -3.12 -5.38
C ARG A 39 9.20 -3.57 -6.61
N LYS A 40 8.81 -4.68 -7.22
CA LYS A 40 9.42 -5.16 -8.47
C LYS A 40 9.17 -4.20 -9.63
N ARG A 41 7.98 -3.58 -9.69
CA ARG A 41 7.61 -2.61 -10.73
C ARG A 41 8.22 -1.23 -10.48
N LEU A 42 8.39 -0.86 -9.23
CA LEU A 42 8.73 0.48 -8.77
C LEU A 42 9.92 0.45 -7.80
N PRO A 43 11.07 -0.12 -8.19
CA PRO A 43 12.18 -0.37 -7.26
C PRO A 43 12.76 0.92 -6.67
N ALA A 44 12.70 2.03 -7.39
CA ALA A 44 13.20 3.33 -6.93
C ALA A 44 12.20 4.10 -6.06
N ALA A 45 10.94 3.66 -5.97
CA ALA A 45 9.94 4.33 -5.13
C ALA A 45 10.22 4.11 -3.65
N ASN A 46 10.09 5.19 -2.86
CA ASN A 46 10.08 5.09 -1.41
C ASN A 46 8.75 4.50 -0.95
N GLU A 47 8.80 3.68 0.09
CA GLU A 47 7.64 3.15 0.77
C GLU A 47 7.40 3.95 2.05
N LEU A 48 6.28 4.66 2.11
CA LEU A 48 5.86 5.42 3.28
C LEU A 48 4.72 4.69 3.97
N VAL A 49 4.97 4.16 5.16
CA VAL A 49 4.03 3.30 5.89
C VAL A 49 3.24 4.09 6.92
N TYR A 50 1.93 3.91 6.87
CA TYR A 50 0.97 4.45 7.82
C TYR A 50 0.07 3.31 8.30
N ASP A 51 0.11 3.00 9.58
CA ASP A 51 -0.84 2.09 10.19
C ASP A 51 -1.85 2.91 11.01
N ASN A 52 -2.82 3.47 10.29
CA ASN A 52 -3.78 4.43 10.83
C ASN A 52 -4.98 3.74 11.49
N TYR A 53 -5.89 4.54 12.05
CA TYR A 53 -7.09 4.03 12.70
C TYR A 53 -7.93 3.13 11.78
N ASN A 54 -8.21 3.57 10.55
CA ASN A 54 -9.06 2.83 9.61
C ASN A 54 -8.29 1.83 8.74
N PHE A 55 -7.09 2.19 8.30
CA PHE A 55 -6.38 1.48 7.24
C PHE A 55 -4.90 1.31 7.57
N PHE A 56 -4.35 0.20 7.08
CA PHE A 56 -2.93 0.03 6.87
C PHE A 56 -2.58 0.49 5.46
N VAL A 57 -1.59 1.36 5.31
CA VAL A 57 -1.23 1.98 4.04
C VAL A 57 0.27 1.92 3.81
N ILE A 58 0.66 1.52 2.61
CA ILE A 58 2.01 1.73 2.08
C ILE A 58 1.89 2.68 0.90
N GLY A 59 2.35 3.91 1.06
CA GLY A 59 2.42 4.89 -0.03
C GLY A 59 3.71 4.74 -0.83
N TYR A 60 3.61 4.74 -2.14
CA TYR A 60 4.73 4.71 -3.08
C TYR A 60 4.98 6.10 -3.61
N SER A 61 6.18 6.62 -3.35
CA SER A 61 6.50 8.03 -3.58
C SER A 61 7.88 8.21 -4.22
N SER A 62 8.00 9.21 -5.09
CA SER A 62 9.28 9.61 -5.64
C SER A 62 10.19 10.31 -4.62
N THR A 63 9.63 10.83 -3.53
CA THR A 63 10.35 11.48 -2.43
C THR A 63 9.85 10.95 -1.08
N LEU A 64 10.35 11.49 0.01
CA LEU A 64 9.83 11.19 1.36
C LEU A 64 8.62 12.05 1.75
N ARG A 65 8.11 12.87 0.85
CA ARG A 65 6.91 13.69 1.09
C ARG A 65 5.64 12.93 0.71
N PRO A 66 4.64 12.85 1.60
CA PRO A 66 3.37 12.17 1.31
C PRO A 66 2.64 12.72 0.08
N SER A 67 2.73 14.03 -0.17
CA SER A 67 2.12 14.69 -1.34
C SER A 67 2.69 14.24 -2.69
N ASN A 68 3.83 13.57 -2.70
CA ASN A 68 4.45 13.00 -3.89
C ASN A 68 4.16 11.50 -4.06
N CYS A 69 3.29 10.92 -3.21
CA CYS A 69 2.79 9.58 -3.44
C CYS A 69 1.94 9.53 -4.69
N PHE A 70 2.23 8.61 -5.57
CA PHE A 70 1.46 8.38 -6.80
C PHE A 70 0.54 7.16 -6.69
N ALA A 71 0.91 6.15 -5.92
CA ALA A 71 0.10 4.96 -5.67
C ALA A 71 0.22 4.53 -4.21
N GLN A 72 -0.79 3.81 -3.73
CA GLN A 72 -0.85 3.31 -2.36
C GLN A 72 -1.42 1.90 -2.34
N LEU A 73 -0.77 0.99 -1.59
CA LEU A 73 -1.38 -0.23 -1.12
C LEU A 73 -2.19 0.13 0.14
N VAL A 74 -3.49 -0.13 0.13
CA VAL A 74 -4.40 0.14 1.26
C VAL A 74 -5.07 -1.16 1.66
N ALA A 75 -5.01 -1.51 2.93
CA ALA A 75 -5.62 -2.72 3.46
C ALA A 75 -6.44 -2.45 4.73
N ASP A 76 -7.53 -3.17 4.84
CA ASP A 76 -8.35 -3.29 6.05
C ASP A 76 -8.78 -4.75 6.25
N ALA A 77 -9.64 -5.02 7.23
CA ALA A 77 -10.12 -6.38 7.50
C ALA A 77 -10.89 -7.01 6.32
N HIS A 78 -11.33 -6.22 5.34
CA HIS A 78 -12.19 -6.66 4.24
C HIS A 78 -11.46 -6.85 2.91
N GLY A 79 -10.25 -6.34 2.76
CA GLY A 79 -9.52 -6.52 1.52
C GLY A 79 -8.38 -5.55 1.28
N ILE A 80 -7.80 -5.66 0.10
CA ILE A 80 -6.69 -4.85 -0.37
C ILE A 80 -7.15 -4.00 -1.55
N ARG A 81 -6.70 -2.76 -1.59
CA ARG A 81 -6.93 -1.80 -2.67
C ARG A 81 -5.61 -1.24 -3.16
N LEU A 82 -5.55 -0.98 -4.45
CA LEU A 82 -4.55 -0.09 -5.02
C LEU A 82 -5.21 1.27 -5.19
N ALA A 83 -4.75 2.26 -4.47
CA ALA A 83 -5.28 3.62 -4.51
C ALA A 83 -4.30 4.55 -5.22
N PHE A 84 -4.86 5.57 -5.87
CA PHE A 84 -4.10 6.62 -6.54
C PHE A 84 -4.49 7.96 -5.93
N TYR A 85 -3.54 8.64 -5.34
CA TYR A 85 -3.77 9.90 -4.62
C TYR A 85 -4.39 10.98 -5.52
N TYR A 86 -3.94 11.06 -6.78
CA TYR A 86 -4.48 11.94 -7.81
C TYR A 86 -5.23 11.17 -8.90
N GLY A 87 -5.92 10.11 -8.50
CA GLY A 87 -6.58 9.18 -9.41
C GLY A 87 -7.68 9.78 -10.27
N SER A 88 -8.32 10.87 -9.82
CA SER A 88 -9.33 11.58 -10.61
C SER A 88 -8.82 12.17 -11.92
N ARG A 89 -7.50 12.34 -12.06
CA ARG A 89 -6.84 12.85 -13.26
C ARG A 89 -6.29 11.75 -14.17
N LEU A 90 -6.35 10.50 -13.74
CA LEU A 90 -5.82 9.38 -14.52
C LEU A 90 -6.76 9.06 -15.69
N PRO A 91 -6.21 8.75 -16.88
CA PRO A 91 -7.00 8.18 -17.96
C PRO A 91 -7.47 6.78 -17.53
N ASP A 92 -8.78 6.55 -17.63
CA ASP A 92 -9.41 5.28 -17.26
C ASP A 92 -10.35 4.80 -18.38
N PRO A 93 -9.81 4.45 -19.57
CA PRO A 93 -10.64 4.04 -20.69
C PRO A 93 -11.40 2.73 -20.43
N ALA A 94 -10.87 1.86 -19.54
CA ALA A 94 -11.54 0.64 -19.14
C ALA A 94 -12.62 0.83 -18.06
N GLY A 95 -12.72 2.02 -17.46
CA GLY A 95 -13.73 2.35 -16.45
C GLY A 95 -13.61 1.54 -15.17
N ILE A 96 -12.39 1.20 -14.74
CA ILE A 96 -12.14 0.33 -13.58
C ILE A 96 -11.90 1.09 -12.26
N LEU A 97 -11.64 2.39 -12.33
CA LEU A 97 -11.41 3.21 -11.15
C LEU A 97 -12.72 3.43 -10.38
N LEU A 98 -12.64 3.20 -9.07
CA LEU A 98 -13.71 3.39 -8.11
C LEU A 98 -13.46 4.65 -7.28
N GLY A 99 -14.55 5.19 -6.72
CA GLY A 99 -14.50 6.34 -5.81
C GLY A 99 -15.12 7.59 -6.43
N SER A 100 -15.59 8.48 -5.56
CA SER A 100 -16.28 9.72 -5.92
C SER A 100 -15.63 10.98 -5.33
N GLY A 101 -14.53 10.83 -4.60
CA GLY A 101 -13.78 11.94 -4.00
C GLY A 101 -13.17 12.87 -5.06
N LYS A 102 -12.76 14.06 -4.64
CA LYS A 102 -12.18 15.06 -5.54
C LYS A 102 -10.84 14.64 -6.16
N GLN A 103 -10.06 13.80 -5.46
CA GLN A 103 -8.71 13.43 -5.87
C GLN A 103 -8.51 11.92 -5.97
N ASN A 104 -8.88 11.17 -4.93
CA ASN A 104 -8.56 9.76 -4.82
C ASN A 104 -9.44 8.88 -5.69
N ARG A 105 -8.82 7.89 -6.31
CA ARG A 105 -9.49 6.75 -6.94
C ARG A 105 -8.77 5.48 -6.53
N PHE A 106 -9.45 4.36 -6.62
CA PHE A 106 -8.87 3.07 -6.26
C PHE A 106 -9.45 1.94 -7.09
N ILE A 107 -8.77 0.81 -7.07
CA ILE A 107 -9.27 -0.48 -7.53
C ILE A 107 -9.15 -1.49 -6.39
N ARG A 108 -10.06 -2.46 -6.35
CA ARG A 108 -9.94 -3.60 -5.43
C ARG A 108 -9.05 -4.65 -6.05
N LEU A 109 -8.16 -5.23 -5.24
CA LEU A 109 -7.28 -6.31 -5.65
C LEU A 109 -7.76 -7.62 -5.03
N ALA A 110 -8.09 -8.60 -5.86
CA ALA A 110 -8.35 -9.96 -5.41
C ALA A 110 -7.04 -10.69 -5.10
N SER A 111 -5.98 -10.40 -5.83
CA SER A 111 -4.63 -10.93 -5.60
C SER A 111 -3.57 -10.04 -6.26
N ALA A 112 -2.30 -10.35 -6.00
CA ALA A 112 -1.17 -9.67 -6.66
C ALA A 112 -1.18 -9.84 -8.19
N ARG A 113 -1.83 -10.86 -8.73
CA ARG A 113 -1.98 -11.08 -10.18
C ARG A 113 -2.75 -9.95 -10.86
N ASP A 114 -3.65 -9.28 -10.16
CA ASP A 114 -4.39 -8.16 -10.72
C ASP A 114 -3.49 -7.01 -11.17
N LEU A 115 -2.31 -6.87 -10.55
CA LEU A 115 -1.31 -5.87 -10.95
C LEU A 115 -0.72 -6.12 -12.34
N SER A 116 -0.82 -7.33 -12.87
CA SER A 116 -0.35 -7.70 -14.20
C SER A 116 -1.39 -7.49 -15.30
N LYS A 117 -2.60 -7.09 -14.96
CA LYS A 117 -3.63 -6.73 -15.95
C LYS A 117 -3.18 -5.47 -16.71
N PRO A 118 -3.25 -5.46 -18.06
CA PRO A 118 -2.77 -4.34 -18.86
C PRO A 118 -3.37 -2.99 -18.46
N GLU A 119 -4.66 -2.95 -18.14
CA GLU A 119 -5.37 -1.75 -17.68
C GLU A 119 -4.87 -1.25 -16.32
N VAL A 120 -4.47 -2.14 -15.43
CA VAL A 120 -3.89 -1.79 -14.11
C VAL A 120 -2.47 -1.28 -14.28
N GLU A 121 -1.66 -1.96 -15.07
CA GLU A 121 -0.30 -1.50 -15.38
C GLU A 121 -0.29 -0.13 -16.06
N ALA A 122 -1.25 0.12 -16.94
CA ALA A 122 -1.40 1.42 -17.59
C ALA A 122 -1.72 2.53 -16.58
N LEU A 123 -2.59 2.27 -15.59
CA LEU A 123 -2.89 3.21 -14.52
C LEU A 123 -1.67 3.51 -13.65
N ILE A 124 -0.89 2.49 -13.29
CA ILE A 124 0.34 2.67 -12.50
C ILE A 124 1.33 3.55 -13.28
N ARG A 125 1.57 3.27 -14.55
CA ARG A 125 2.46 4.07 -15.41
C ARG A 125 1.99 5.53 -15.52
N ALA A 126 0.69 5.73 -15.74
CA ALA A 126 0.12 7.06 -15.82
C ALA A 126 0.23 7.82 -14.49
N ALA A 127 0.03 7.16 -13.37
CA ALA A 127 0.19 7.74 -12.03
C ALA A 127 1.64 8.21 -11.78
N VAL A 128 2.61 7.40 -12.16
CA VAL A 128 4.03 7.77 -12.07
C VAL A 128 4.33 8.96 -12.98
N ALA A 129 3.85 8.94 -14.22
CA ALA A 129 4.12 9.97 -15.22
C ALA A 129 3.52 11.34 -14.86
N GLN A 130 2.36 11.39 -14.20
CA GLN A 130 1.75 12.65 -13.79
C GLN A 130 2.34 13.26 -12.52
N GLY A 131 3.22 12.54 -11.82
CA GLY A 131 3.88 13.02 -10.60
C GLY A 131 4.72 14.28 -10.86
N LYS A 132 4.63 15.26 -9.96
CA LYS A 132 5.42 16.50 -10.07
C LYS A 132 6.91 16.28 -9.95
N VAL A 133 7.32 15.28 -9.16
CA VAL A 133 8.70 14.89 -8.99
C VAL A 133 8.90 13.54 -9.67
N PRO A 134 9.76 13.45 -10.70
CA PRO A 134 9.99 12.20 -11.41
C PRO A 134 10.52 11.10 -10.49
N LEU A 135 10.08 9.86 -10.74
CA LEU A 135 10.66 8.68 -10.12
C LEU A 135 12.06 8.46 -10.71
N PRO A 136 13.11 8.27 -9.87
CA PRO A 136 14.43 7.94 -10.39
C PRO A 136 14.41 6.68 -11.27
N ALA A 137 15.17 6.72 -12.38
CA ALA A 137 15.26 5.59 -13.32
C ALA A 137 16.01 4.37 -12.75
N THR A 138 16.87 4.62 -11.75
CA THR A 138 17.72 3.60 -11.11
C THR A 138 17.72 3.77 -9.60
N GLY A 139 18.25 2.77 -8.91
CA GLY A 139 18.37 2.79 -7.45
C GLY A 139 17.22 2.10 -6.74
N ARG A 140 17.28 2.12 -5.42
CA ARG A 140 16.26 1.56 -4.52
C ARG A 140 15.69 2.65 -3.63
N GLY A 141 14.36 2.63 -3.49
CA GLY A 141 13.68 3.48 -2.52
C GLY A 141 13.91 3.04 -1.08
N THR A 142 13.60 3.92 -0.16
CA THR A 142 13.72 3.74 1.28
C THR A 142 12.38 3.38 1.88
N LEU A 143 12.37 2.45 2.83
CA LEU A 143 11.21 2.15 3.67
C LEU A 143 11.22 3.06 4.90
N VAL A 144 10.13 3.80 5.10
CA VAL A 144 9.95 4.69 6.25
C VAL A 144 8.62 4.41 6.94
N ILE A 145 8.67 4.11 8.22
CA ILE A 145 7.46 4.06 9.06
C ILE A 145 7.12 5.49 9.48
N ARG A 146 6.01 6.01 8.96
CA ARG A 146 5.58 7.39 9.19
C ARG A 146 4.74 7.55 10.43
N SER A 147 3.79 6.62 10.64
CA SER A 147 2.93 6.62 11.81
C SER A 147 2.33 5.26 12.10
N ILE A 148 2.12 4.99 13.37
CA ILE A 148 1.35 3.85 13.86
C ILE A 148 0.40 4.40 14.93
N SER A 149 -0.90 4.36 14.67
CA SER A 149 -1.90 4.85 15.60
C SER A 149 -2.08 3.89 16.77
N ALA A 150 -2.18 4.43 17.99
CA ALA A 150 -2.41 3.62 19.18
C ALA A 150 -3.79 2.93 19.18
N LYS A 151 -4.80 3.60 18.62
CA LYS A 151 -6.13 3.03 18.38
C LYS A 151 -6.28 2.65 16.93
N GLN A 152 -6.78 1.44 16.69
CA GLN A 152 -7.01 0.94 15.34
C GLN A 152 -8.28 0.10 15.31
N ARG A 153 -9.00 0.17 14.19
CA ARG A 153 -10.05 -0.81 13.91
C ARG A 153 -9.44 -2.19 13.78
N PRO A 154 -10.15 -3.25 14.20
CA PRO A 154 -9.65 -4.62 14.03
C PRO A 154 -9.23 -4.89 12.59
N ARG A 155 -8.06 -5.47 12.42
CA ARG A 155 -7.53 -5.91 11.11
C ARG A 155 -8.05 -7.28 10.70
N ARG A 156 -8.87 -7.90 11.56
CA ARG A 156 -9.53 -9.18 11.31
C ARG A 156 -11.02 -9.00 11.47
N VAL A 157 -11.80 -9.65 10.62
CA VAL A 157 -13.26 -9.70 10.77
C VAL A 157 -13.57 -10.55 11.99
N THR A 158 -14.23 -9.96 13.00
CA THR A 158 -14.76 -10.71 14.15
C THR A 158 -16.05 -11.40 13.72
N ALA A 159 -16.14 -12.72 13.96
CA ALA A 159 -17.39 -13.44 13.80
C ALA A 159 -18.45 -12.79 14.70
N LYS A 160 -19.61 -12.40 14.15
CA LYS A 160 -20.74 -11.97 14.97
C LYS A 160 -21.12 -13.14 15.91
N PRO A 161 -21.29 -12.89 17.23
CA PRO A 161 -21.79 -13.92 18.10
C PRO A 161 -23.12 -14.40 17.55
N ALA A 162 -23.28 -15.72 17.45
CA ALA A 162 -24.54 -16.32 17.03
C ALA A 162 -25.67 -15.79 17.95
N ARG A 163 -26.68 -15.14 17.37
CA ARG A 163 -27.87 -14.78 18.12
C ARG A 163 -28.47 -16.09 18.65
N ARG A 164 -28.34 -16.33 19.95
CA ARG A 164 -29.16 -17.35 20.60
C ARG A 164 -30.61 -16.96 20.39
N ARG A 165 -31.36 -17.82 19.68
CA ARG A 165 -32.83 -17.77 19.63
C ARG A 165 -33.37 -18.32 20.96
#